data_cb0a86bb44b4a6c86ec5894463358a7c
#
_entry.id   cb0a86bb44b4a6c86ec5894463358a7c
#
_cell.length_a   1.000
_cell.length_b   1.000
_cell.length_c   1.000
_cell.angle_alpha   90.00
_cell.angle_beta   90.00
_cell.angle_gamma   90.00
#
_symmetry.space_group_name_H-M   'P 1'
#
loop_
_entity.id
_entity.type
_entity.pdbx_description
1 polymer ?
#
loop_
_entity_poly.entity_id
_entity_poly.type
_entity_poly.pdbx_seq_one_letter_code
_entity_poly.pdbx_strand_id
1 'polypeptide(L)'
;MEKKLQEFREKIKEKKMIEGALEVLQWDLETTTPKKGKDYIAEIVGYLSMKEYNLTTSQEFEDCVEYLGNNIEKLNEVERKEIEELKEDIEKMKKIPPQEYLSLIHI
;
A
#
# COMPACT_ATOMS: atom_id res chain seq x y z
N MET A 1 20.07 5.99 -10.97
CA MET A 1 19.69 4.63 -10.55
C MET A 1 19.60 4.49 -9.04
N GLU A 2 20.67 4.78 -8.32
CA GLU A 2 20.66 4.66 -6.85
C GLU A 2 19.65 5.54 -6.16
N LYS A 3 19.47 6.76 -6.65
CA LYS A 3 18.52 7.70 -6.09
C LYS A 3 17.08 7.21 -6.22
N LYS A 4 16.73 6.66 -7.38
CA LYS A 4 15.40 6.08 -7.61
C LYS A 4 15.17 4.83 -6.80
N LEU A 5 16.20 4.02 -6.65
CA LEU A 5 16.12 2.80 -5.84
C LEU A 5 15.92 3.15 -4.37
N GLN A 6 16.60 4.18 -3.88
CA GLN A 6 16.43 4.65 -2.50
C GLN A 6 15.03 5.21 -2.26
N GLU A 7 14.51 6.01 -3.18
CA GLU A 7 13.13 6.53 -3.11
C GLU A 7 12.13 5.37 -3.06
N PHE A 8 12.34 4.37 -3.90
CA PHE A 8 11.52 3.17 -3.94
C PHE A 8 11.53 2.45 -2.59
N ARG A 9 12.71 2.24 -2.03
CA ARG A 9 12.85 1.54 -0.74
C ARG A 9 12.15 2.29 0.40
N GLU A 10 12.24 3.61 0.41
CA GLU A 10 11.56 4.44 1.40
C GLU A 10 10.04 4.33 1.28
N LYS A 11 9.53 4.39 0.06
CA LYS A 11 8.09 4.27 -0.20
C LYS A 11 7.57 2.88 0.14
N ILE A 12 8.32 1.84 -0.17
CA ILE A 12 7.96 0.47 0.19
C ILE A 12 7.96 0.28 1.70
N LYS A 13 8.92 0.86 2.38
CA LYS A 13 8.96 0.81 3.84
C LYS A 13 7.71 1.45 4.45
N GLU A 14 7.35 2.62 3.96
CA GLU A 14 6.13 3.31 4.40
C GLU A 14 4.89 2.46 4.13
N LYS A 15 4.78 1.91 2.93
CA LYS A 15 3.67 1.03 2.55
C LYS A 15 3.56 -0.18 3.48
N LYS A 16 4.67 -0.83 3.76
CA LYS A 16 4.70 -2.00 4.65
C LYS A 16 4.35 -1.64 6.08
N MET A 17 4.73 -0.48 6.55
CA MET A 17 4.36 0.00 7.88
C MET A 17 2.85 0.23 7.98
N ILE A 18 2.26 0.82 6.94
CA ILE A 18 0.81 1.02 6.89
C ILE A 18 0.09 -0.32 6.87
N GLU A 19 0.53 -1.25 6.04
CA GLU A 19 -0.05 -2.59 5.96
C GLU A 19 0.02 -3.34 7.29
N GLY A 20 1.16 -3.25 7.97
CA GLY A 20 1.34 -3.86 9.28
C GLY A 20 0.39 -3.27 10.32
N ALA A 21 0.25 -1.95 10.34
CA ALA A 21 -0.68 -1.29 11.25
C ALA A 21 -2.13 -1.69 10.96
N LEU A 22 -2.49 -1.78 9.67
CA LEU A 22 -3.83 -2.22 9.27
C LEU A 22 -4.13 -3.65 9.72
N GLU A 23 -3.15 -4.53 9.60
CA GLU A 23 -3.30 -5.92 10.04
C GLU A 23 -3.62 -6.01 11.53
N VAL A 24 -2.87 -5.29 12.36
CA VAL A 24 -3.07 -5.27 13.80
C VAL A 24 -4.44 -4.68 14.15
N LEU A 25 -4.81 -3.59 13.52
CA LEU A 25 -6.08 -2.90 13.80
C LEU A 25 -7.28 -3.76 13.36
N GLN A 26 -7.19 -4.43 12.23
CA GLN A 26 -8.24 -5.33 11.78
C GLN A 26 -8.41 -6.52 12.70
N TRP A 27 -7.32 -7.05 13.20
CA TRP A 27 -7.35 -8.12 14.20
C TRP A 27 -8.09 -7.68 15.46
N ASP A 28 -7.78 -6.49 15.97
CA ASP A 28 -8.45 -5.93 17.14
C ASP A 28 -9.95 -5.76 16.91
N LEU A 29 -10.34 -5.26 15.73
CA LEU A 29 -11.77 -5.11 15.39
C LEU A 29 -12.52 -6.43 15.42
N GLU A 30 -11.88 -7.50 14.96
CA GLU A 30 -12.52 -8.80 14.86
C GLU A 30 -12.59 -9.55 16.17
N THR A 31 -11.67 -9.27 17.10
CA THR A 31 -11.50 -10.14 18.28
C THR A 31 -11.82 -9.48 19.61
N THR A 32 -11.19 -8.39 19.95
CA THR A 32 -11.16 -7.90 21.34
C THR A 32 -11.74 -6.53 21.61
N THR A 33 -11.93 -5.73 20.56
CA THR A 33 -12.32 -4.33 20.74
C THR A 33 -13.77 -4.20 21.20
N PRO A 34 -14.05 -3.45 22.29
CA PRO A 34 -15.40 -3.14 22.70
C PRO A 34 -16.15 -2.34 21.63
N LYS A 35 -17.48 -2.45 21.62
CA LYS A 35 -18.33 -1.83 20.61
C LYS A 35 -18.06 -0.33 20.41
N LYS A 36 -17.80 0.41 21.49
CA LYS A 36 -17.48 1.84 21.42
C LYS A 36 -16.13 2.13 20.77
N GLY A 37 -15.16 1.25 20.97
CA GLY A 37 -13.84 1.38 20.38
C GLY A 37 -13.81 1.00 18.91
N LYS A 38 -14.74 0.17 18.45
CA LYS A 38 -14.78 -0.30 17.06
C LYS A 38 -14.96 0.83 16.06
N ASP A 39 -15.81 1.79 16.38
CA ASP A 39 -16.05 2.94 15.49
C ASP A 39 -14.79 3.77 15.30
N TYR A 40 -14.06 4.00 16.36
CA TYR A 40 -12.80 4.74 16.31
C TYR A 40 -11.73 3.99 15.51
N ILE A 41 -11.59 2.70 15.77
CA ILE A 41 -10.61 1.88 15.05
C ILE A 41 -10.98 1.77 13.56
N ALA A 42 -12.25 1.62 13.24
CA ALA A 42 -12.72 1.59 11.85
C ALA A 42 -12.37 2.91 11.12
N GLU A 43 -12.48 4.04 11.81
CA GLU A 43 -12.09 5.33 11.27
C GLU A 43 -10.59 5.39 10.96
N ILE A 44 -9.75 4.88 11.86
CA ILE A 44 -8.31 4.80 11.65
C ILE A 44 -7.98 3.87 10.47
N VAL A 45 -8.65 2.72 10.39
CA VAL A 45 -8.48 1.79 9.27
C VAL A 45 -8.81 2.47 7.95
N GLY A 46 -9.90 3.21 7.90
CA GLY A 46 -10.28 3.97 6.71
C GLY A 46 -9.21 5.00 6.32
N TYR A 47 -8.71 5.75 7.30
CA TYR A 47 -7.66 6.74 7.07
C TYR A 47 -6.38 6.11 6.52
N LEU A 48 -5.91 5.06 7.16
CA LEU A 48 -4.67 4.37 6.76
C LEU A 48 -4.83 3.69 5.40
N SER A 49 -5.99 3.11 5.13
CA SER A 49 -6.25 2.47 3.85
C SER A 49 -6.25 3.48 2.70
N MET A 50 -6.81 4.66 2.92
CA MET A 50 -6.75 5.73 1.91
C MET A 50 -5.34 6.25 1.74
N LYS A 51 -4.56 6.30 2.80
CA LYS A 51 -3.16 6.70 2.72
C LYS A 51 -2.36 5.70 1.87
N GLU A 52 -2.59 4.41 2.07
CA GLU A 52 -1.98 3.36 1.24
C GLU A 52 -2.42 3.46 -0.21
N TYR A 53 -3.71 3.66 -0.44
CA TYR A 53 -4.25 3.83 -1.79
C TYR A 53 -3.60 5.02 -2.50
N ASN A 54 -3.54 6.17 -1.84
CA ASN A 54 -2.95 7.37 -2.41
C ASN A 54 -1.47 7.22 -2.70
N LEU A 55 -0.75 6.53 -1.81
CA LEU A 55 0.67 6.23 -2.02
C LEU A 55 0.87 5.34 -3.23
N THR A 56 0.11 4.25 -3.32
CA THR A 56 0.24 3.25 -4.39
C THR A 56 -0.16 3.81 -5.75
N THR A 57 -1.16 4.70 -5.79
CA THR A 57 -1.62 5.29 -7.04
C THR A 57 -0.96 6.63 -7.36
N SER A 58 -0.03 7.10 -6.51
CA SER A 58 0.67 8.35 -6.78
C SER A 58 1.55 8.24 -8.02
N GLN A 59 1.67 9.34 -8.75
CA GLN A 59 2.50 9.39 -9.95
C GLN A 59 3.96 9.13 -9.62
N GLU A 60 4.43 9.62 -8.48
CA GLU A 60 5.80 9.41 -8.03
C GLU A 60 6.11 7.94 -7.83
N PHE A 61 5.21 7.21 -7.18
CA PHE A 61 5.39 5.79 -6.93
C PHE A 61 5.34 5.00 -8.23
N GLU A 62 4.38 5.30 -9.09
CA GLU A 62 4.25 4.65 -10.38
C GLU A 62 5.48 4.87 -11.26
N ASP A 63 5.98 6.10 -11.32
CA ASP A 63 7.19 6.42 -12.07
C ASP A 63 8.40 5.67 -11.55
N CYS A 64 8.50 5.55 -10.24
CA CYS A 64 9.57 4.82 -9.58
C CYS A 64 9.55 3.34 -9.95
N VAL A 65 8.37 2.72 -9.88
CA VAL A 65 8.18 1.30 -10.22
C VAL A 65 8.46 1.07 -11.70
N GLU A 66 7.99 1.95 -12.56
CA GLU A 66 8.22 1.86 -14.01
C GLU A 66 9.71 1.98 -14.34
N TYR A 67 10.39 2.95 -13.74
CA TYR A 67 11.82 3.15 -13.95
C TYR A 67 12.61 1.90 -13.54
N LEU A 68 12.33 1.36 -12.38
CA LEU A 68 13.02 0.18 -11.87
C LEU A 68 12.66 -1.07 -12.69
N GLY A 69 11.43 -1.16 -13.18
CA GLY A 69 11.02 -2.24 -14.06
C GLY A 69 11.77 -2.25 -15.38
N ASN A 70 12.13 -1.07 -15.89
CA ASN A 70 12.93 -0.94 -17.11
C ASN A 70 14.41 -1.22 -16.87
N ASN A 71 14.85 -1.25 -15.63
CA ASN A 71 16.23 -1.53 -15.24
C ASN A 71 16.33 -2.77 -14.34
N ILE A 72 15.49 -3.75 -14.62
CA ILE A 72 15.29 -4.93 -13.76
C ILE A 72 16.56 -5.76 -13.59
N GLU A 73 17.44 -5.75 -14.58
CA GLU A 73 18.72 -6.48 -14.55
C GLU A 73 19.67 -6.00 -13.44
N LYS A 74 19.47 -4.77 -12.95
CA LYS A 74 20.28 -4.20 -11.86
C LYS A 74 19.71 -4.50 -10.48
N LEU A 75 18.56 -5.18 -10.42
CA LEU A 75 17.89 -5.53 -9.18
C LEU A 75 18.17 -6.98 -8.80
N ASN A 76 18.13 -7.28 -7.49
CA ASN A 76 18.23 -8.66 -7.03
C ASN A 76 16.88 -9.38 -7.26
N GLU A 77 16.84 -10.70 -7.03
CA GLU A 77 15.63 -11.50 -7.27
C GLU A 77 14.43 -11.05 -6.44
N VAL A 78 14.66 -10.69 -5.19
CA VAL A 78 13.60 -10.24 -4.29
C VAL A 78 12.99 -8.94 -4.80
N GLU A 79 13.83 -8.01 -5.20
CA GLU A 79 13.39 -6.71 -5.71
C GLU A 79 12.65 -6.84 -7.06
N ARG A 80 13.12 -7.74 -7.93
CA ARG A 80 12.45 -8.02 -9.21
C ARG A 80 11.03 -8.53 -9.00
N LYS A 81 10.88 -9.45 -8.06
CA LYS A 81 9.57 -10.02 -7.74
C LYS A 81 8.66 -8.97 -7.14
N GLU A 82 9.19 -8.14 -6.24
CA GLU A 82 8.47 -7.03 -5.65
C GLU A 82 7.94 -6.06 -6.72
N ILE A 83 8.78 -5.70 -7.69
CA ILE A 83 8.40 -4.82 -8.78
C ILE A 83 7.27 -5.41 -9.62
N GLU A 84 7.34 -6.69 -9.93
CA GLU A 84 6.29 -7.37 -10.70
C GLU A 84 4.95 -7.35 -9.96
N GLU A 85 4.97 -7.65 -8.67
CA GLU A 85 3.78 -7.64 -7.83
C GLU A 85 3.20 -6.23 -7.72
N LEU A 86 4.06 -5.21 -7.57
CA LEU A 86 3.63 -3.83 -7.47
C LEU A 86 3.02 -3.30 -8.76
N LYS A 87 3.52 -3.72 -9.91
CA LYS A 87 2.91 -3.36 -11.19
C LYS A 87 1.47 -3.84 -11.28
N GLU A 88 1.23 -5.08 -10.85
CA GLU A 88 -0.12 -5.63 -10.83
C GLU A 88 -1.02 -4.89 -9.84
N ASP A 89 -0.50 -4.59 -8.66
CA ASP A 89 -1.24 -3.87 -7.62
C ASP A 89 -1.63 -2.46 -8.09
N ILE A 90 -0.71 -1.75 -8.72
CA ILE A 90 -0.97 -0.41 -9.24
C ILE A 90 -2.08 -0.46 -10.30
N GLU A 91 -2.02 -1.41 -11.22
CA GLU A 91 -3.05 -1.56 -12.25
C GLU A 91 -4.41 -1.85 -11.65
N LYS A 92 -4.47 -2.73 -10.67
CA LYS A 92 -5.73 -3.06 -10.00
C LYS A 92 -6.31 -1.86 -9.25
N MET A 93 -5.47 -1.15 -8.52
CA MET A 93 -5.92 0.01 -7.75
C MET A 93 -6.38 1.16 -8.62
N LYS A 94 -5.73 1.39 -9.75
CA LYS A 94 -6.14 2.44 -10.70
C LYS A 94 -7.53 2.21 -11.28
N LYS A 95 -7.95 0.97 -11.40
CA LYS A 95 -9.27 0.62 -11.93
C LYS A 95 -10.39 0.82 -10.91
N ILE A 96 -10.03 1.01 -9.64
CA ILE A 96 -11.00 1.17 -8.56
C ILE A 96 -11.04 2.65 -8.15
N PRO A 97 -12.18 3.34 -8.31
CA PRO A 97 -12.31 4.72 -7.82
C PRO A 97 -12.12 4.78 -6.30
N PRO A 98 -11.61 5.88 -5.75
CA PRO A 98 -11.39 6.00 -4.31
C PRO A 98 -12.62 5.68 -3.46
N GLN A 99 -13.81 6.07 -3.92
CA GLN A 99 -15.05 5.82 -3.22
C GLN A 99 -15.38 4.33 -3.13
N GLU A 100 -15.16 3.60 -4.23
CA GLU A 100 -15.37 2.15 -4.26
C GLU A 100 -14.32 1.44 -3.41
N TYR A 101 -13.09 1.94 -3.41
CA TYR A 101 -12.03 1.37 -2.57
C TYR A 101 -12.39 1.44 -1.10
N LEU A 102 -12.88 2.58 -0.63
CA LEU A 102 -13.34 2.74 0.73
C LEU A 102 -14.48 1.78 1.06
N SER A 103 -15.39 1.58 0.12
CA SER A 103 -16.51 0.64 0.28
C SER A 103 -16.03 -0.80 0.43
N LEU A 104 -15.01 -1.20 -0.35
CA LEU A 104 -14.47 -2.56 -0.32
C LEU A 104 -13.73 -2.87 0.99
N ILE A 105 -13.08 -1.88 1.58
CA ILE A 105 -12.35 -2.06 2.83
C ILE A 105 -13.20 -1.78 4.06
N HIS A 106 -14.45 -1.37 3.86
CA HIS A 106 -15.35 -1.05 4.95
C HIS A 106 -15.75 -2.33 5.68
N ILE A 107 -15.50 -2.33 6.95
CA ILE A 107 -15.72 -3.49 7.83
C ILE A 107 -17.09 -3.41 8.49
#